data_b78af77e0e3dfa0173177bfee297e130
#
_entry.id   b78af77e0e3dfa0173177bfee297e130
#
_cell.length_a   1.000
_cell.length_b   1.000
_cell.length_c   1.000
_cell.angle_alpha   90.00
_cell.angle_beta   90.00
_cell.angle_gamma   90.00
#
_symmetry.space_group_name_H-M   'P 1'
#
loop_
_entity.id
_entity.type
_entity.pdbx_description
1 polymer ?
#
loop_
_entity_poly.entity_id
_entity_poly.type
_entity_poly.pdbx_seq_one_letter_code
_entity_poly.pdbx_strand_id
1 'polypeptide(L)'
;MTAPWQPLLDWWFGSSGSASEVAAQKGRLWFGKRDSQDLEARERFGDWVEQALAGGLTEWMQRPEGWLALVLLLDQLPRMIFRDSPKAFSGDIRAQTLVAQGIAADFDRQLQPIQRVFIYLVFEHSENLAVQNEGVSRYIELVAQQPESDRALFSDY
;
A
#
# COMPACT_ATOMS: atom_id res chain seq x y z
N MET A 1 20.94 -4.50 -11.05
CA MET A 1 20.11 -3.30 -11.33
C MET A 1 18.95 -3.22 -10.36
N THR A 2 18.77 -2.07 -9.75
CA THR A 2 17.64 -1.82 -8.87
C THR A 2 16.36 -1.64 -9.71
N ALA A 3 15.25 -2.25 -9.26
CA ALA A 3 13.96 -2.08 -9.93
C ALA A 3 13.51 -0.60 -9.86
N PRO A 4 12.77 -0.11 -10.89
CA PRO A 4 12.37 1.29 -10.92
C PRO A 4 11.53 1.74 -9.72
N TRP A 5 10.74 0.84 -9.14
CA TRP A 5 9.89 1.14 -7.98
C TRP A 5 10.62 1.08 -6.63
N GLN A 6 11.87 0.63 -6.59
CA GLN A 6 12.58 0.41 -5.32
C GLN A 6 12.67 1.67 -4.44
N PRO A 7 12.95 2.87 -4.99
CA PRO A 7 12.98 4.08 -4.15
C PRO A 7 11.67 4.34 -3.40
N LEU A 8 10.53 4.03 -4.01
CA LEU A 8 9.23 4.19 -3.36
C LEU A 8 9.08 3.19 -2.20
N LEU A 9 9.43 1.93 -2.43
CA LEU A 9 9.32 0.91 -1.38
C LEU A 9 10.29 1.19 -0.23
N ASP A 10 11.50 1.67 -0.52
CA ASP A 10 12.46 2.04 0.51
C ASP A 10 11.96 3.22 1.35
N TRP A 11 11.33 4.19 0.71
CA TRP A 11 10.74 5.34 1.41
C TRP A 11 9.58 4.93 2.29
N TRP A 12 8.71 4.03 1.80
CA TRP A 12 7.50 3.61 2.51
C TRP A 12 7.79 2.61 3.64
N PHE A 13 8.64 1.62 3.39
CA PHE A 13 8.91 0.51 4.33
C PHE A 13 10.29 0.55 4.99
N GLY A 14 11.21 1.36 4.50
CA GLY A 14 12.60 1.29 4.90
C GLY A 14 13.34 0.22 4.11
N SER A 15 14.65 0.13 4.33
CA SER A 15 15.52 -0.76 3.54
C SER A 15 15.59 -2.19 4.09
N SER A 16 15.25 -2.40 5.36
CA SER A 16 15.32 -3.71 6.01
C SER A 16 14.65 -3.67 7.38
N GLY A 17 14.39 -4.85 7.94
CA GLY A 17 13.92 -4.98 9.30
C GLY A 17 12.70 -5.90 9.43
N SER A 18 12.40 -6.28 10.66
CA SER A 18 11.17 -7.01 10.99
C SER A 18 9.96 -6.07 10.87
N ALA A 19 8.76 -6.65 10.88
CA ALA A 19 7.53 -5.86 10.87
C ALA A 19 7.50 -4.81 11.98
N SER A 20 7.95 -5.17 13.20
CA SER A 20 8.01 -4.24 14.34
C SER A 20 8.96 -3.08 14.10
N GLU A 21 10.13 -3.36 13.53
CA GLU A 21 11.13 -2.33 13.24
C GLU A 21 10.64 -1.37 12.15
N VAL A 22 10.04 -1.90 11.08
CA VAL A 22 9.48 -1.10 10.00
C VAL A 22 8.36 -0.21 10.53
N ALA A 23 7.45 -0.77 11.31
CA ALA A 23 6.32 0.00 11.88
C ALA A 23 6.81 1.08 12.84
N ALA A 24 7.85 0.81 13.65
CA ALA A 24 8.43 1.80 14.55
C ALA A 24 9.03 2.99 13.78
N GLN A 25 9.69 2.71 12.65
CA GLN A 25 10.33 3.74 11.82
C GLN A 25 9.34 4.49 10.95
N LYS A 26 8.32 3.82 10.42
CA LYS A 26 7.45 4.35 9.36
C LYS A 26 6.01 4.60 9.80
N GLY A 27 5.63 4.23 11.00
CA GLY A 27 4.26 4.41 11.49
C GLY A 27 3.75 5.84 11.40
N ARG A 28 4.61 6.83 11.62
CA ARG A 28 4.25 8.24 11.50
C ARG A 28 4.01 8.65 10.05
N LEU A 29 4.76 8.06 9.12
CA LEU A 29 4.56 8.29 7.69
C LEU A 29 3.19 7.74 7.26
N TRP A 30 2.85 6.53 7.72
CA TRP A 30 1.62 5.85 7.29
C TRP A 30 0.35 6.49 7.87
N PHE A 31 0.39 6.91 9.12
CA PHE A 31 -0.81 7.32 9.85
C PHE A 31 -0.72 8.72 10.43
N GLY A 32 0.44 9.35 10.38
CA GLY A 32 0.61 10.73 10.84
C GLY A 32 0.17 11.73 9.78
N LYS A 33 -0.17 12.95 10.24
CA LYS A 33 -0.44 14.07 9.34
C LYS A 33 0.70 15.06 9.50
N ARG A 34 1.61 15.08 8.53
CA ARG A 34 2.72 16.03 8.52
C ARG A 34 2.85 16.64 7.13
N ASP A 35 2.77 17.96 7.06
CA ASP A 35 2.89 18.69 5.81
C ASP A 35 4.21 18.40 5.10
N SER A 36 5.29 18.23 5.86
CA SER A 36 6.60 17.90 5.29
C SER A 36 6.63 16.55 4.59
N GLN A 37 5.92 15.55 5.12
CA GLN A 37 5.82 14.22 4.50
C GLN A 37 4.94 14.26 3.26
N ASP A 38 3.85 15.00 3.30
CA ASP A 38 2.96 15.18 2.15
C ASP A 38 3.70 15.90 1.02
N LEU A 39 4.50 16.92 1.35
CA LEU A 39 5.32 17.65 0.37
C LEU A 39 6.40 16.73 -0.22
N GLU A 40 7.10 15.96 0.60
CA GLU A 40 8.11 15.01 0.13
C GLU A 40 7.51 13.97 -0.82
N ALA A 41 6.33 13.44 -0.47
CA ALA A 41 5.62 12.49 -1.34
C ALA A 41 5.34 13.10 -2.70
N ARG A 42 4.87 14.34 -2.73
CA ARG A 42 4.57 15.07 -3.96
C ARG A 42 5.83 15.31 -4.79
N GLU A 43 6.88 15.80 -4.17
CA GLU A 43 8.12 16.14 -4.88
C GLU A 43 8.82 14.91 -5.45
N ARG A 44 8.87 13.81 -4.68
CA ARG A 44 9.58 12.60 -5.08
C ARG A 44 8.76 11.70 -6.00
N PHE A 45 7.45 11.60 -5.78
CA PHE A 45 6.62 10.58 -6.42
C PHE A 45 5.38 11.12 -7.12
N GLY A 46 5.18 12.44 -7.12
CA GLY A 46 4.00 13.05 -7.72
C GLY A 46 3.81 12.71 -9.20
N ASP A 47 4.88 12.69 -9.96
CA ASP A 47 4.81 12.33 -11.40
C ASP A 47 4.35 10.89 -11.58
N TRP A 48 4.84 9.96 -10.77
CA TRP A 48 4.41 8.56 -10.80
C TRP A 48 2.94 8.42 -10.39
N VAL A 49 2.52 9.17 -9.40
CA VAL A 49 1.11 9.19 -8.98
C VAL A 49 0.22 9.63 -10.14
N GLU A 50 0.58 10.72 -10.83
CA GLU A 50 -0.19 11.18 -11.99
C GLU A 50 -0.22 10.14 -13.10
N GLN A 51 0.91 9.48 -13.39
CA GLN A 51 0.95 8.40 -14.37
C GLN A 51 0.06 7.22 -13.97
N ALA A 52 0.10 6.82 -12.70
CA ALA A 52 -0.73 5.73 -12.19
C ALA A 52 -2.21 6.07 -12.26
N LEU A 53 -2.60 7.29 -11.88
CA LEU A 53 -3.99 7.76 -11.96
C LEU A 53 -4.49 7.83 -13.40
N ALA A 54 -3.60 8.09 -14.35
CA ALA A 54 -3.92 8.11 -15.78
C ALA A 54 -3.96 6.73 -16.43
N GLY A 55 -3.71 5.66 -15.68
CA GLY A 55 -3.71 4.29 -16.20
C GLY A 55 -2.35 3.77 -16.65
N GLY A 56 -1.27 4.50 -16.35
CA GLY A 56 0.10 4.10 -16.71
C GLY A 56 0.75 3.13 -15.73
N LEU A 57 2.04 2.88 -15.97
CA LEU A 57 2.88 2.02 -15.14
C LEU A 57 2.41 0.56 -15.08
N THR A 58 1.68 0.11 -16.08
CA THR A 58 1.13 -1.26 -16.14
C THR A 58 2.22 -2.33 -16.11
N GLU A 59 3.41 -2.02 -16.57
CA GLU A 59 4.56 -2.94 -16.56
C GLU A 59 5.00 -3.30 -15.14
N TRP A 60 4.67 -2.48 -14.14
CA TRP A 60 4.96 -2.79 -12.74
C TRP A 60 4.15 -3.98 -12.23
N MET A 61 3.06 -4.34 -12.91
CA MET A 61 2.22 -5.49 -12.55
C MET A 61 2.88 -6.85 -12.82
N GLN A 62 4.05 -6.88 -13.45
CA GLN A 62 4.73 -8.13 -13.79
C GLN A 62 5.39 -8.81 -12.60
N ARG A 63 5.61 -8.08 -11.48
CA ARG A 63 6.24 -8.61 -10.27
C ARG A 63 5.46 -8.18 -9.03
N PRO A 64 5.48 -9.02 -7.96
CA PRO A 64 4.77 -8.68 -6.72
C PRO A 64 5.17 -7.33 -6.13
N GLU A 65 6.45 -7.01 -6.09
CA GLU A 65 6.95 -5.74 -5.53
C GLU A 65 6.53 -4.54 -6.38
N GLY A 66 6.56 -4.66 -7.70
CA GLY A 66 6.08 -3.61 -8.59
C GLY A 66 4.58 -3.39 -8.47
N TRP A 67 3.84 -4.47 -8.34
CA TRP A 67 2.40 -4.44 -8.06
C TRP A 67 2.10 -3.70 -6.75
N LEU A 68 2.82 -4.03 -5.68
CA LEU A 68 2.70 -3.35 -4.39
C LEU A 68 2.96 -1.84 -4.54
N ALA A 69 4.05 -1.47 -5.22
CA ALA A 69 4.40 -0.07 -5.43
C ALA A 69 3.31 0.67 -6.22
N LEU A 70 2.79 0.06 -7.26
CA LEU A 70 1.71 0.66 -8.06
C LEU A 70 0.44 0.86 -7.21
N VAL A 71 0.10 -0.10 -6.37
CA VAL A 71 -1.03 0.00 -5.45
C VAL A 71 -0.83 1.17 -4.48
N LEU A 72 0.38 1.36 -3.94
CA LEU A 72 0.67 2.50 -3.07
C LEU A 72 0.48 3.84 -3.81
N LEU A 73 0.86 3.92 -5.08
CA LEU A 73 0.68 5.13 -5.89
C LEU A 73 -0.80 5.45 -6.14
N LEU A 74 -1.66 4.45 -6.11
CA LEU A 74 -3.10 4.62 -6.38
C LEU A 74 -3.92 4.79 -5.11
N ASP A 75 -3.52 4.17 -4.01
CA ASP A 75 -4.31 4.15 -2.78
C ASP A 75 -3.75 5.11 -1.71
N GLN A 76 -2.50 4.95 -1.32
CA GLN A 76 -1.94 5.67 -0.18
C GLN A 76 -1.40 7.06 -0.53
N LEU A 77 -0.58 7.17 -1.59
CA LEU A 77 0.06 8.42 -1.94
C LEU A 77 -0.92 9.52 -2.33
N PRO A 78 -2.02 9.25 -3.08
CA PRO A 78 -3.01 10.29 -3.35
C PRO A 78 -3.64 10.85 -2.08
N ARG A 79 -3.83 10.02 -1.05
CA ARG A 79 -4.37 10.48 0.24
C ARG A 79 -3.45 11.47 0.95
N MET A 80 -2.14 11.38 0.71
CA MET A 80 -1.16 12.33 1.25
C MET A 80 -1.06 13.58 0.38
N ILE A 81 -0.88 13.40 -0.93
CA ILE A 81 -0.60 14.48 -1.88
C ILE A 81 -1.81 15.38 -2.09
N PHE A 82 -3.00 14.79 -2.12
CA PHE A 82 -4.27 15.49 -2.37
C PHE A 82 -5.15 15.53 -1.13
N ARG A 83 -4.54 15.60 0.05
CA ARG A 83 -5.25 15.64 1.33
C ARG A 83 -6.32 16.75 1.31
N ASP A 84 -7.49 16.43 1.85
CA ASP A 84 -8.67 17.33 1.89
C ASP A 84 -9.26 17.64 0.51
N SER A 85 -8.95 16.83 -0.51
CA SER A 85 -9.50 16.96 -1.85
C SER A 85 -10.11 15.62 -2.30
N PRO A 86 -11.20 15.64 -3.11
CA PRO A 86 -11.74 14.41 -3.69
C PRO A 86 -10.74 13.63 -4.53
N LYS A 87 -9.72 14.27 -5.08
CA LYS A 87 -8.66 13.62 -5.86
C LYS A 87 -7.86 12.61 -5.03
N ALA A 88 -7.87 12.75 -3.70
CA ALA A 88 -7.24 11.77 -2.79
C ALA A 88 -7.74 10.35 -3.01
N PHE A 89 -8.97 10.18 -3.50
CA PHE A 89 -9.61 8.88 -3.70
C PHE A 89 -9.73 8.47 -5.17
N SER A 90 -9.16 9.26 -6.08
CA SER A 90 -9.31 9.04 -7.53
C SER A 90 -8.66 7.75 -8.03
N GLY A 91 -7.74 7.16 -7.27
CA GLY A 91 -7.09 5.90 -7.62
C GLY A 91 -7.74 4.65 -7.03
N ASP A 92 -8.76 4.80 -6.19
CA ASP A 92 -9.31 3.69 -5.41
C ASP A 92 -9.89 2.56 -6.29
N ILE A 93 -10.63 2.90 -7.34
CA ILE A 93 -11.24 1.89 -8.21
C ILE A 93 -10.16 1.08 -8.94
N ARG A 94 -9.17 1.77 -9.51
CA ARG A 94 -8.05 1.07 -10.17
C ARG A 94 -7.27 0.23 -9.19
N ALA A 95 -7.01 0.75 -7.99
CA ALA A 95 -6.30 0.02 -6.95
C ALA A 95 -7.02 -1.28 -6.59
N GLN A 96 -8.34 -1.23 -6.42
CA GLN A 96 -9.14 -2.41 -6.10
C GLN A 96 -9.08 -3.46 -7.21
N THR A 97 -9.15 -3.03 -8.47
CA THR A 97 -9.02 -3.93 -9.61
C THR A 97 -7.66 -4.61 -9.65
N LEU A 98 -6.59 -3.83 -9.46
CA LEU A 98 -5.22 -4.36 -9.47
C LEU A 98 -4.95 -5.30 -8.29
N VAL A 99 -5.51 -4.99 -7.12
CA VAL A 99 -5.38 -5.87 -5.95
C VAL A 99 -6.04 -7.21 -6.23
N ALA A 100 -7.26 -7.21 -6.77
CA ALA A 100 -7.95 -8.46 -7.13
C ALA A 100 -7.14 -9.28 -8.13
N GLN A 101 -6.56 -8.64 -9.14
CA GLN A 101 -5.73 -9.31 -10.15
C GLN A 101 -4.47 -9.92 -9.54
N GLY A 102 -3.78 -9.18 -8.67
CA GLY A 102 -2.56 -9.65 -8.03
C GLY A 102 -2.81 -10.80 -7.06
N ILE A 103 -3.90 -10.75 -6.31
CA ILE A 103 -4.29 -11.83 -5.41
C ILE A 103 -4.60 -13.10 -6.22
N ALA A 104 -5.30 -12.97 -7.34
CA ALA A 104 -5.58 -14.11 -8.23
C ALA A 104 -4.30 -14.74 -8.78
N ALA A 105 -3.22 -13.97 -8.88
CA ALA A 105 -1.90 -14.44 -9.32
C ALA A 105 -1.00 -14.87 -8.14
N ASP A 106 -1.51 -14.89 -6.91
CA ASP A 106 -0.79 -15.20 -5.68
C ASP A 106 0.37 -14.23 -5.38
N PHE A 107 0.31 -13.01 -5.86
CA PHE A 107 1.34 -12.00 -5.62
C PHE A 107 1.42 -11.59 -4.15
N ASP A 108 0.27 -11.52 -3.46
CA ASP A 108 0.22 -11.14 -2.05
C ASP A 108 1.01 -12.12 -1.17
N ARG A 109 0.96 -13.41 -1.49
CA ARG A 109 1.66 -14.45 -0.72
C ARG A 109 3.19 -14.39 -0.87
N GLN A 110 3.69 -13.67 -1.87
CA GLN A 110 5.12 -13.48 -2.13
C GLN A 110 5.68 -12.24 -1.43
N LEU A 111 4.82 -11.44 -0.79
CA LEU A 111 5.20 -10.24 -0.09
C LEU A 111 5.46 -10.50 1.40
N GLN A 112 6.23 -9.62 2.02
CA GLN A 112 6.39 -9.60 3.47
C GLN A 112 5.05 -9.29 4.15
N PRO A 113 4.78 -9.81 5.37
CA PRO A 113 3.51 -9.56 6.05
C PRO A 113 3.16 -8.08 6.19
N ILE A 114 4.13 -7.22 6.54
CA ILE A 114 3.88 -5.78 6.70
C ILE A 114 3.48 -5.13 5.36
N GLN A 115 3.98 -5.64 4.25
CA GLN A 115 3.61 -5.17 2.91
C GLN A 115 2.18 -5.58 2.56
N ARG A 116 1.75 -6.78 2.96
CA ARG A 116 0.41 -7.28 2.70
C ARG A 116 -0.68 -6.45 3.36
N VAL A 117 -0.37 -5.77 4.46
CA VAL A 117 -1.30 -4.84 5.13
C VAL A 117 -1.86 -3.84 4.13
N PHE A 118 -0.98 -3.22 3.33
CA PHE A 118 -1.37 -2.16 2.39
C PHE A 118 -2.11 -2.70 1.16
N ILE A 119 -1.98 -3.97 0.88
CA ILE A 119 -2.77 -4.64 -0.15
C ILE A 119 -4.22 -4.85 0.32
N TYR A 120 -4.40 -5.42 1.50
CA TYR A 120 -5.75 -5.74 1.99
C TYR A 120 -6.54 -4.50 2.43
N LEU A 121 -5.86 -3.43 2.87
CA LEU A 121 -6.50 -2.16 3.18
C LEU A 121 -7.24 -1.56 1.98
N VAL A 122 -6.77 -1.83 0.77
CA VAL A 122 -7.43 -1.34 -0.45
C VAL A 122 -8.87 -1.83 -0.53
N PHE A 123 -9.12 -3.10 -0.22
CA PHE A 123 -10.48 -3.65 -0.21
C PHE A 123 -11.36 -2.99 0.86
N GLU A 124 -10.77 -2.59 1.99
CA GLU A 124 -11.51 -1.92 3.07
C GLU A 124 -11.95 -0.51 2.68
N HIS A 125 -11.32 0.09 1.66
CA HIS A 125 -11.72 1.39 1.11
C HIS A 125 -12.84 1.30 0.08
N SER A 126 -13.29 0.08 -0.27
CA SER A 126 -14.36 -0.11 -1.25
C SER A 126 -15.72 0.32 -0.68
N GLU A 127 -16.58 0.85 -1.55
CA GLU A 127 -17.98 1.12 -1.21
C GLU A 127 -18.82 -0.16 -1.22
N ASN A 128 -18.32 -1.25 -1.79
CA ASN A 128 -19.00 -2.54 -1.86
C ASN A 128 -18.74 -3.34 -0.59
N LEU A 129 -19.80 -3.64 0.16
CA LEU A 129 -19.68 -4.34 1.45
C LEU A 129 -19.03 -5.72 1.33
N ALA A 130 -19.35 -6.47 0.26
CA ALA A 130 -18.74 -7.79 0.05
C ALA A 130 -17.23 -7.69 -0.14
N VAL A 131 -16.76 -6.67 -0.85
CA VAL A 131 -15.33 -6.41 -1.06
C VAL A 131 -14.67 -5.98 0.25
N GLN A 132 -15.32 -5.11 1.03
CA GLN A 132 -14.83 -4.72 2.35
C GLN A 132 -14.68 -5.94 3.27
N ASN A 133 -15.67 -6.81 3.28
CA ASN A 133 -15.66 -8.02 4.11
C ASN A 133 -14.55 -8.99 3.69
N GLU A 134 -14.26 -9.10 2.39
CA GLU A 134 -13.14 -9.89 1.90
C GLU A 134 -11.81 -9.33 2.42
N GLY A 135 -11.64 -8.01 2.38
CA GLY A 135 -10.44 -7.34 2.90
C GLY A 135 -10.26 -7.62 4.39
N VAL A 136 -11.32 -7.48 5.17
CA VAL A 136 -11.30 -7.76 6.62
C VAL A 136 -10.94 -9.21 6.88
N SER A 137 -11.55 -10.16 6.14
CA SER A 137 -11.26 -11.59 6.31
C SER A 137 -9.80 -11.92 6.03
N ARG A 138 -9.23 -11.37 4.95
CA ARG A 138 -7.83 -11.58 4.60
C ARG A 138 -6.90 -10.96 5.63
N TYR A 139 -7.28 -9.80 6.16
CA TYR A 139 -6.52 -9.13 7.20
C TYR A 139 -6.50 -9.94 8.50
N ILE A 140 -7.65 -10.45 8.92
CA ILE A 140 -7.77 -11.32 10.09
C ILE A 140 -6.88 -12.56 9.93
N GLU A 141 -6.90 -13.18 8.76
CA GLU A 141 -6.06 -14.33 8.47
C GLU A 141 -4.57 -13.96 8.54
N LEU A 142 -4.19 -12.80 8.00
CA LEU A 142 -2.82 -12.31 8.07
C LEU A 142 -2.36 -12.15 9.51
N VAL A 143 -3.18 -11.52 10.36
CA VAL A 143 -2.87 -11.33 11.79
C VAL A 143 -2.69 -12.68 12.48
N ALA A 144 -3.58 -13.64 12.20
CA ALA A 144 -3.53 -14.97 12.80
C ALA A 144 -2.26 -15.75 12.44
N GLN A 145 -1.66 -15.47 11.27
CA GLN A 145 -0.43 -16.12 10.81
C GLN A 145 0.83 -15.53 11.44
N GLN A 146 0.73 -14.39 12.14
CA GLN A 146 1.89 -13.73 12.71
C GLN A 146 2.27 -14.35 14.05
N PRO A 147 3.56 -14.26 14.45
CA PRO A 147 3.97 -14.59 15.81
C PRO A 147 3.15 -13.82 16.84
N GLU A 148 2.89 -14.41 17.99
CA GLU A 148 2.08 -13.79 19.04
C GLU A 148 2.57 -12.39 19.38
N SER A 149 3.90 -12.19 19.40
CA SER A 149 4.52 -10.90 19.71
C SER A 149 4.17 -9.80 18.69
N ASP A 150 3.82 -10.18 17.44
CA ASP A 150 3.52 -9.23 16.37
C ASP A 150 2.01 -9.05 16.13
N ARG A 151 1.15 -9.91 16.72
CA ARG A 151 -0.29 -9.87 16.46
C ARG A 151 -0.92 -8.54 16.88
N ALA A 152 -0.51 -7.99 18.03
CA ALA A 152 -1.03 -6.70 18.50
C ALA A 152 -0.69 -5.59 17.51
N LEU A 153 0.54 -5.60 16.95
CA LEU A 153 0.98 -4.63 15.95
C LEU A 153 0.07 -4.66 14.73
N PHE A 154 -0.18 -5.85 14.17
CA PHE A 154 -1.01 -6.00 12.98
C PHE A 154 -2.48 -5.67 13.24
N SER A 155 -2.98 -5.92 14.45
CA SER A 155 -4.37 -5.62 14.81
C SER A 155 -4.68 -4.14 14.84
N ASP A 156 -3.66 -3.28 15.01
CA ASP A 156 -3.81 -1.83 15.10
C ASP A 156 -3.94 -1.16 13.72
N TYR A 157 -3.79 -1.88 12.62
CA TYR A 157 -3.91 -1.34 11.25
C TYR A 157 -5.31 -1.43 10.61
#